data_9486160771ee43c1e15b3bad19f46c63
#
_entry.id   9486160771ee43c1e15b3bad19f46c63
#
_cell.length_a   1.000
_cell.length_b   1.000
_cell.length_c   1.000
_cell.angle_alpha   90.00
_cell.angle_beta   90.00
_cell.angle_gamma   90.00
#
_symmetry.space_group_name_H-M   'P 1'
#
loop_
_entity.id
_entity.type
_entity.pdbx_description
1 polymer ?
#
loop_
_entity_poly.entity_id
_entity_poly.type
_entity_poly.pdbx_seq_one_letter_code
_entity_poly.pdbx_strand_id
1 'polypeptide(L)'
;MYQALYRKYRPKTFSEVVGQQHITDTLQRQVADGQVGHAYLFTGTRGTGKTTCARILAKAVNCEHPVDGAPCNQCAACRGIDDGSLLDVTELDAASNGSVNDARSLREEAIYPPSMLKKRVYIIDEVHMLSKDAFNALLKIMEEPPAHLLFILATTELQKVPATILSRCQRFSFKRILPHDMEQQLLRVAQAEAIDLTSDGAELLARMANGALRDALSLLDQCRAAGTTVDARAVLDTLGLAGSTQTLQLMRLLLARESGDALALLDQLYRGGKDVTALLGELSDLCRDMTVMKAAPEGGAALLSGVYDRKSLSDMTADVPMRRLLFMTDTIQRTAAALPDSIRQRTDAELCLLRLCDESLCGDPSALEGRVSALEDAVRSGAAPARRPAAAPAPAQEERPAPVREERPAPEPEEAPATTAPAPSAPAAPTGGDANVWAALLDHYKAPLPPHFRAMLNMVRGEVQDGVLTVLCSNDFAKSQLDTPQVVKVLQEVTSRHLGQDIRVQFQMGGAAVKKAAPRAAAPRPAPRPAPAPEDDYERPPLPEEAPPAPADTPPWEEPPAAGRDKLDELAQNGRQLDNFQIK
;
A
#
# COMPACT_ATOMS: atom_id res chain seq x y z
N MET A 1 29.35 -11.67 17.41
CA MET A 1 28.27 -10.71 17.10
C MET A 1 26.98 -11.51 16.94
N TYR A 2 25.89 -11.12 17.58
CA TYR A 2 24.59 -11.80 17.47
C TYR A 2 24.05 -11.71 16.03
N GLN A 3 23.58 -12.83 15.48
CA GLN A 3 22.96 -12.89 14.16
C GLN A 3 21.53 -13.42 14.32
N ALA A 4 20.55 -12.71 13.75
CA ALA A 4 19.14 -13.10 13.81
C ALA A 4 18.90 -14.48 13.19
N LEU A 5 18.00 -15.27 13.76
CA LEU A 5 17.74 -16.66 13.39
C LEU A 5 17.39 -16.80 11.90
N TYR A 6 16.58 -15.90 11.34
CA TYR A 6 16.22 -15.95 9.91
C TYR A 6 17.41 -15.76 8.95
N ARG A 7 18.53 -15.15 9.41
CA ARG A 7 19.78 -15.04 8.64
C ARG A 7 20.66 -16.26 8.84
N LYS A 8 20.82 -16.71 10.10
CA LYS A 8 21.68 -17.85 10.48
C LYS A 8 21.17 -19.15 9.85
N TYR A 9 19.85 -19.39 9.85
CA TYR A 9 19.18 -20.58 9.33
C TYR A 9 18.64 -20.39 7.91
N ARG A 10 19.23 -19.47 7.13
CA ARG A 10 18.88 -19.34 5.72
C ARG A 10 19.37 -20.58 4.96
N PRO A 11 18.48 -21.31 4.23
CA PRO A 11 18.86 -22.49 3.47
C PRO A 11 20.02 -22.23 2.52
N LYS A 12 20.97 -23.19 2.46
CA LYS A 12 22.15 -23.11 1.60
C LYS A 12 22.09 -24.09 0.41
N THR A 13 21.21 -25.08 0.49
CA THR A 13 20.96 -26.10 -0.54
C THR A 13 19.48 -26.17 -0.88
N PHE A 14 19.15 -26.76 -2.04
CA PHE A 14 17.76 -26.94 -2.46
C PHE A 14 16.97 -27.84 -1.50
N SER A 15 17.60 -28.87 -0.92
CA SER A 15 16.98 -29.81 0.02
C SER A 15 16.64 -29.19 1.38
N GLU A 16 17.28 -28.07 1.75
CA GLU A 16 16.99 -27.36 2.99
C GLU A 16 15.78 -26.41 2.87
N VAL A 17 15.31 -26.16 1.64
CA VAL A 17 14.18 -25.23 1.43
C VAL A 17 12.88 -25.92 1.79
N VAL A 18 12.20 -25.42 2.82
CA VAL A 18 10.99 -26.01 3.36
C VAL A 18 9.78 -25.70 2.47
N GLY A 19 8.95 -26.73 2.19
CA GLY A 19 7.63 -26.59 1.56
C GLY A 19 7.62 -26.23 0.07
N GLN A 20 8.77 -26.26 -0.62
CA GLN A 20 8.88 -25.87 -2.03
C GLN A 20 9.47 -26.96 -2.94
N GLN A 21 9.32 -28.24 -2.59
CA GLN A 21 9.95 -29.38 -3.32
C GLN A 21 9.67 -29.35 -4.82
N HIS A 22 8.46 -28.99 -5.24
CA HIS A 22 8.06 -28.90 -6.65
C HIS A 22 8.90 -27.87 -7.45
N ILE A 23 9.46 -26.86 -6.79
CA ILE A 23 10.36 -25.87 -7.39
C ILE A 23 11.81 -26.34 -7.31
N THR A 24 12.24 -26.73 -6.10
CA THR A 24 13.64 -27.09 -5.84
C THR A 24 14.09 -28.28 -6.67
N ASP A 25 13.26 -29.33 -6.79
CA ASP A 25 13.56 -30.49 -7.62
C ASP A 25 13.69 -30.15 -9.11
N THR A 26 12.82 -29.24 -9.59
CA THR A 26 12.88 -28.81 -10.99
C THR A 26 14.13 -27.99 -11.26
N LEU A 27 14.46 -27.02 -10.40
CA LEU A 27 15.66 -26.19 -10.55
C LEU A 27 16.93 -27.03 -10.44
N GLN A 28 16.97 -27.98 -9.51
CA GLN A 28 18.10 -28.87 -9.30
C GLN A 28 18.36 -29.75 -10.53
N ARG A 29 17.30 -30.33 -11.13
CA ARG A 29 17.41 -31.10 -12.39
C ARG A 29 17.90 -30.23 -13.53
N GLN A 30 17.36 -29.04 -13.73
CA GLN A 30 17.82 -28.15 -14.80
C GLN A 30 19.31 -27.83 -14.69
N VAL A 31 19.81 -27.64 -13.46
CA VAL A 31 21.26 -27.45 -13.26
C VAL A 31 22.04 -28.70 -13.54
N ALA A 32 21.59 -29.88 -13.10
CA ALA A 32 22.24 -31.17 -13.33
C ALA A 32 22.32 -31.49 -14.83
N ASP A 33 21.25 -31.25 -15.59
CA ASP A 33 21.13 -31.50 -17.01
C ASP A 33 21.80 -30.40 -17.87
N GLY A 34 22.29 -29.33 -17.26
CA GLY A 34 22.84 -28.17 -17.96
C GLY A 34 21.82 -27.34 -18.75
N GLN A 35 20.51 -27.54 -18.48
CA GLN A 35 19.41 -26.91 -19.19
C GLN A 35 18.88 -25.65 -18.43
N VAL A 36 19.79 -24.80 -18.00
CA VAL A 36 19.45 -23.57 -17.27
C VAL A 36 18.97 -22.50 -18.25
N GLY A 37 17.75 -22.00 -18.04
CA GLY A 37 17.21 -20.90 -18.82
C GLY A 37 17.96 -19.58 -18.57
N HIS A 38 17.73 -18.58 -19.43
CA HIS A 38 18.34 -17.26 -19.30
C HIS A 38 17.61 -16.35 -18.30
N ALA A 39 16.33 -16.58 -18.01
CA ALA A 39 15.53 -15.77 -17.12
C ALA A 39 14.50 -16.59 -16.34
N TYR A 40 14.50 -16.40 -15.03
CA TYR A 40 13.56 -16.99 -14.09
C TYR A 40 12.74 -15.91 -13.40
N LEU A 41 11.46 -16.20 -13.14
CA LEU A 41 10.59 -15.33 -12.35
C LEU A 41 9.99 -16.12 -11.18
N PHE A 42 10.37 -15.75 -9.98
CA PHE A 42 9.89 -16.33 -8.72
C PHE A 42 8.76 -15.48 -8.16
N THR A 43 7.57 -16.05 -8.05
CA THR A 43 6.36 -15.35 -7.58
C THR A 43 5.85 -15.97 -6.29
N GLY A 44 5.22 -15.20 -5.43
CA GLY A 44 4.62 -15.68 -4.18
C GLY A 44 4.77 -14.71 -3.02
N THR A 45 4.12 -14.98 -1.91
CA THR A 45 4.12 -14.10 -0.74
C THR A 45 5.51 -13.90 -0.15
N ARG A 46 5.71 -12.83 0.61
CA ARG A 46 6.97 -12.55 1.31
C ARG A 46 7.33 -13.70 2.25
N GLY A 47 8.61 -13.97 2.46
CA GLY A 47 9.08 -14.95 3.44
C GLY A 47 8.99 -16.43 3.03
N THR A 48 8.54 -16.76 1.80
CA THR A 48 8.40 -18.14 1.28
C THR A 48 9.66 -18.75 0.67
N GLY A 49 10.77 -18.01 0.62
CA GLY A 49 12.07 -18.53 0.16
C GLY A 49 12.49 -18.11 -1.25
N LYS A 50 11.80 -17.18 -1.93
CA LYS A 50 12.13 -16.72 -3.31
C LYS A 50 13.59 -16.30 -3.47
N THR A 51 14.04 -15.30 -2.71
CA THR A 51 15.41 -14.78 -2.76
C THR A 51 16.44 -15.82 -2.28
N THR A 52 16.05 -16.71 -1.38
CA THR A 52 16.90 -17.84 -0.94
C THR A 52 17.13 -18.82 -2.08
N CYS A 53 16.08 -19.26 -2.77
CA CYS A 53 16.21 -20.14 -3.95
C CYS A 53 16.98 -19.44 -5.09
N ALA A 54 16.81 -18.12 -5.26
CA ALA A 54 17.58 -17.35 -6.23
C ALA A 54 19.09 -17.43 -5.96
N ARG A 55 19.51 -17.26 -4.71
CA ARG A 55 20.92 -17.39 -4.30
C ARG A 55 21.43 -18.82 -4.45
N ILE A 56 20.62 -19.82 -4.08
CA ILE A 56 21.00 -21.23 -4.24
C ILE A 56 21.19 -21.55 -5.73
N LEU A 57 20.31 -21.09 -6.62
CA LEU A 57 20.42 -21.28 -8.06
C LEU A 57 21.66 -20.57 -8.60
N ALA A 58 21.93 -19.33 -8.19
CA ALA A 58 23.15 -18.59 -8.59
C ALA A 58 24.43 -19.31 -8.17
N LYS A 59 24.44 -19.91 -6.98
CA LYS A 59 25.56 -20.78 -6.53
C LYS A 59 25.66 -22.07 -7.35
N ALA A 60 24.52 -22.73 -7.58
CA ALA A 60 24.48 -24.02 -8.26
C ALA A 60 25.05 -23.95 -9.69
N VAL A 61 24.63 -22.91 -10.46
CA VAL A 61 25.10 -22.71 -11.86
C VAL A 61 26.57 -22.33 -11.94
N ASN A 62 27.12 -21.70 -10.91
CA ASN A 62 28.52 -21.25 -10.84
C ASN A 62 29.42 -22.18 -10.03
N CYS A 63 28.86 -23.20 -9.39
CA CYS A 63 29.64 -24.13 -8.57
C CYS A 63 30.71 -24.85 -9.38
N GLU A 64 31.92 -24.97 -8.82
CA GLU A 64 33.01 -25.70 -9.43
C GLU A 64 32.78 -27.21 -9.35
N HIS A 65 32.17 -27.67 -8.24
CA HIS A 65 31.93 -29.08 -7.94
C HIS A 65 30.46 -29.31 -7.54
N PRO A 66 29.49 -29.16 -8.46
CA PRO A 66 28.09 -29.41 -8.13
C PRO A 66 27.86 -30.89 -7.87
N VAL A 67 27.01 -31.21 -6.90
CA VAL A 67 26.58 -32.59 -6.61
C VAL A 67 25.11 -32.70 -6.97
N ASP A 68 24.80 -33.51 -7.98
CA ASP A 68 23.42 -33.69 -8.47
C ASP A 68 22.68 -32.37 -8.72
N GLY A 69 23.39 -31.37 -9.27
CA GLY A 69 22.81 -30.03 -9.50
C GLY A 69 22.72 -29.12 -8.27
N ALA A 70 23.11 -29.59 -7.09
CA ALA A 70 23.17 -28.75 -5.88
C ALA A 70 24.55 -28.10 -5.70
N PRO A 71 24.62 -26.87 -5.09
CA PRO A 71 25.90 -26.23 -4.83
C PRO A 71 26.68 -26.94 -3.72
N CYS A 72 28.01 -27.06 -3.84
CA CYS A 72 28.84 -27.70 -2.82
C CYS A 72 29.04 -26.86 -1.55
N ASN A 73 28.78 -25.56 -1.59
CA ASN A 73 28.97 -24.57 -0.52
C ASN A 73 30.40 -24.45 0.06
N GLN A 74 31.41 -25.06 -0.62
CA GLN A 74 32.81 -25.11 -0.14
C GLN A 74 33.80 -24.50 -1.12
N CYS A 75 33.54 -24.52 -2.44
CA CYS A 75 34.42 -23.96 -3.45
C CYS A 75 34.50 -22.42 -3.38
N ALA A 76 35.48 -21.83 -4.05
CA ALA A 76 35.69 -20.39 -4.05
C ALA A 76 34.46 -19.62 -4.57
N ALA A 77 33.83 -20.12 -5.64
CA ALA A 77 32.59 -19.53 -6.18
C ALA A 77 31.46 -19.54 -5.16
N CYS A 78 31.16 -20.66 -4.49
CA CYS A 78 30.08 -20.75 -3.51
C CYS A 78 30.30 -19.81 -2.32
N ARG A 79 31.51 -19.76 -1.77
CA ARG A 79 31.85 -18.90 -0.64
C ARG A 79 31.76 -17.43 -1.03
N GLY A 80 32.37 -17.05 -2.16
CA GLY A 80 32.35 -15.67 -2.62
C GLY A 80 30.95 -15.13 -2.94
N ILE A 81 30.02 -16.01 -3.41
CA ILE A 81 28.61 -15.64 -3.59
C ILE A 81 27.91 -15.46 -2.23
N ASP A 82 28.16 -16.33 -1.25
CA ASP A 82 27.57 -16.21 0.09
C ASP A 82 28.06 -14.94 0.81
N ASP A 83 29.34 -14.60 0.67
CA ASP A 83 29.98 -13.42 1.28
C ASP A 83 29.69 -12.11 0.50
N GLY A 84 29.14 -12.21 -0.72
CA GLY A 84 28.87 -11.07 -1.59
C GLY A 84 30.13 -10.39 -2.16
N SER A 85 31.27 -11.10 -2.19
CA SER A 85 32.55 -10.56 -2.66
C SER A 85 32.73 -10.65 -4.18
N LEU A 86 31.89 -11.43 -4.87
CA LEU A 86 31.97 -11.65 -6.31
C LEU A 86 31.02 -10.74 -7.07
N LEU A 87 31.58 -9.87 -7.91
CA LEU A 87 30.83 -8.92 -8.74
C LEU A 87 29.99 -9.58 -9.85
N ASP A 88 30.30 -10.82 -10.19
CA ASP A 88 29.56 -11.56 -11.22
C ASP A 88 28.18 -12.05 -10.76
N VAL A 89 27.87 -11.97 -9.45
CA VAL A 89 26.53 -12.21 -8.89
C VAL A 89 26.09 -10.97 -8.14
N THR A 90 25.19 -10.23 -8.75
CA THR A 90 24.66 -8.98 -8.19
C THR A 90 23.23 -9.19 -7.71
N GLU A 91 22.96 -8.89 -6.45
CA GLU A 91 21.62 -8.88 -5.87
C GLU A 91 21.16 -7.44 -5.68
N LEU A 92 20.06 -7.08 -6.34
CA LEU A 92 19.47 -5.75 -6.33
C LEU A 92 18.07 -5.83 -5.75
N ASP A 93 17.76 -4.94 -4.82
CA ASP A 93 16.39 -4.67 -4.38
C ASP A 93 15.81 -3.56 -5.26
N ALA A 94 14.78 -3.87 -6.05
CA ALA A 94 14.16 -2.91 -6.95
C ALA A 94 13.45 -1.75 -6.22
N ALA A 95 13.13 -1.90 -4.92
CA ALA A 95 12.60 -0.81 -4.12
C ALA A 95 13.63 0.31 -3.90
N SER A 96 14.92 -0.07 -3.80
CA SER A 96 16.04 0.85 -3.60
C SER A 96 16.73 1.25 -4.91
N ASN A 97 16.70 0.39 -5.94
CA ASN A 97 17.41 0.53 -7.21
C ASN A 97 16.45 0.38 -8.41
N GLY A 98 15.29 1.05 -8.36
CA GLY A 98 14.22 0.94 -9.36
C GLY A 98 14.28 1.94 -10.49
N SER A 99 15.33 2.76 -10.60
CA SER A 99 15.41 3.83 -11.59
C SER A 99 15.76 3.31 -12.99
N VAL A 100 15.43 4.11 -14.01
CA VAL A 100 15.81 3.82 -15.41
C VAL A 100 17.33 3.76 -15.60
N ASN A 101 18.05 4.59 -14.84
CA ASN A 101 19.51 4.66 -14.94
C ASN A 101 20.14 3.38 -14.39
N ASP A 102 19.64 2.84 -13.27
CA ASP A 102 20.12 1.57 -12.71
C ASP A 102 19.92 0.42 -13.71
N ALA A 103 18.73 0.37 -14.34
CA ALA A 103 18.44 -0.64 -15.36
C ALA A 103 19.30 -0.50 -16.62
N ARG A 104 19.66 0.73 -17.03
CA ARG A 104 20.57 0.96 -18.15
C ARG A 104 22.00 0.55 -17.82
N SER A 105 22.51 0.92 -16.65
CA SER A 105 23.84 0.50 -16.19
C SER A 105 23.95 -1.01 -16.12
N LEU A 106 22.93 -1.67 -15.52
CA LEU A 106 22.85 -3.13 -15.47
C LEU A 106 22.89 -3.75 -16.87
N ARG A 107 22.13 -3.21 -17.83
CA ARG A 107 22.14 -3.70 -19.22
C ARG A 107 23.50 -3.55 -19.88
N GLU A 108 24.18 -2.42 -19.68
CA GLU A 108 25.50 -2.14 -20.24
C GLU A 108 26.57 -3.08 -19.66
N GLU A 109 26.50 -3.34 -18.35
CA GLU A 109 27.39 -4.28 -17.67
C GLU A 109 27.12 -5.74 -18.07
N ALA A 110 25.85 -6.12 -18.30
CA ALA A 110 25.45 -7.49 -18.59
C ALA A 110 25.94 -8.02 -19.94
N ILE A 111 26.34 -7.14 -20.85
CA ILE A 111 26.91 -7.51 -22.15
C ILE A 111 28.30 -8.13 -21.97
N TYR A 112 29.06 -7.71 -20.97
CA TYR A 112 30.41 -8.20 -20.73
C TYR A 112 30.39 -9.57 -20.06
N PRO A 113 31.30 -10.49 -20.46
CA PRO A 113 31.41 -11.80 -19.83
C PRO A 113 31.78 -11.67 -18.34
N PRO A 114 31.43 -12.67 -17.53
CA PRO A 114 31.84 -12.71 -16.13
C PRO A 114 33.35 -12.75 -15.98
N SER A 115 33.86 -12.15 -14.89
CA SER A 115 35.30 -12.05 -14.65
C SER A 115 35.89 -13.31 -14.01
N MET A 116 35.15 -13.98 -13.13
CA MET A 116 35.63 -15.10 -12.31
C MET A 116 34.72 -16.33 -12.39
N LEU A 117 33.45 -16.16 -12.69
CA LEU A 117 32.43 -17.19 -12.64
C LEU A 117 32.10 -17.74 -14.05
N LYS A 118 31.32 -18.84 -14.11
CA LYS A 118 30.83 -19.40 -15.37
C LYS A 118 29.71 -18.55 -15.98
N LYS A 119 28.84 -18.00 -15.11
CA LYS A 119 27.72 -17.17 -15.52
C LYS A 119 27.65 -15.90 -14.69
N ARG A 120 27.27 -14.79 -15.33
CA ARG A 120 26.90 -13.54 -14.67
C ARG A 120 25.43 -13.63 -14.27
N VAL A 121 25.12 -13.41 -13.00
CA VAL A 121 23.77 -13.58 -12.45
C VAL A 121 23.30 -12.26 -11.84
N TYR A 122 22.13 -11.81 -12.28
CA TYR A 122 21.42 -10.70 -11.66
C TYR A 122 20.19 -11.21 -10.94
N ILE A 123 20.17 -11.06 -9.62
CA ILE A 123 19.00 -11.33 -8.77
C ILE A 123 18.34 -9.99 -8.49
N ILE A 124 17.11 -9.80 -9.00
CA ILE A 124 16.33 -8.58 -8.78
C ILE A 124 15.14 -8.93 -7.90
N ASP A 125 15.21 -8.54 -6.63
CA ASP A 125 14.12 -8.74 -5.67
C ASP A 125 13.10 -7.62 -5.77
N GLU A 126 11.84 -7.94 -5.47
CA GLU A 126 10.66 -7.08 -5.59
C GLU A 126 10.60 -6.34 -6.95
N VAL A 127 10.86 -7.07 -8.04
CA VAL A 127 10.99 -6.53 -9.40
C VAL A 127 9.78 -5.67 -9.83
N HIS A 128 8.61 -5.86 -9.23
CA HIS A 128 7.42 -5.05 -9.49
C HIS A 128 7.57 -3.57 -9.10
N MET A 129 8.60 -3.22 -8.33
CA MET A 129 8.93 -1.84 -7.94
C MET A 129 9.73 -1.10 -9.02
N LEU A 130 10.20 -1.79 -10.07
CA LEU A 130 10.84 -1.14 -11.20
C LEU A 130 9.87 -0.21 -11.94
N SER A 131 10.37 0.95 -12.37
CA SER A 131 9.61 1.84 -13.24
C SER A 131 9.32 1.19 -14.60
N LYS A 132 8.28 1.64 -15.30
CA LYS A 132 7.95 1.13 -16.66
C LYS A 132 9.12 1.28 -17.62
N ASP A 133 9.85 2.39 -17.52
CA ASP A 133 11.01 2.64 -18.38
C ASP A 133 12.21 1.77 -18.02
N ALA A 134 12.37 1.40 -16.74
CA ALA A 134 13.38 0.43 -16.31
C ALA A 134 13.07 -0.97 -16.87
N PHE A 135 11.82 -1.41 -16.83
CA PHE A 135 11.41 -2.65 -17.50
C PHE A 135 11.74 -2.63 -19.01
N ASN A 136 11.40 -1.52 -19.69
CA ASN A 136 11.68 -1.38 -21.12
C ASN A 136 13.19 -1.40 -21.43
N ALA A 137 14.04 -0.89 -20.54
CA ALA A 137 15.49 -0.95 -20.69
C ALA A 137 16.03 -2.38 -20.62
N LEU A 138 15.40 -3.24 -19.79
CA LEU A 138 15.78 -4.65 -19.66
C LEU A 138 15.26 -5.55 -20.78
N LEU A 139 14.17 -5.18 -21.47
CA LEU A 139 13.57 -6.03 -22.51
C LEU A 139 14.56 -6.43 -23.60
N LYS A 140 15.38 -5.51 -24.10
CA LYS A 140 16.33 -5.80 -25.19
C LYS A 140 17.32 -6.91 -24.84
N ILE A 141 17.85 -6.90 -23.62
CA ILE A 141 18.82 -7.92 -23.19
C ILE A 141 18.14 -9.23 -22.80
N MET A 142 16.85 -9.20 -22.44
CA MET A 142 16.06 -10.40 -22.18
C MET A 142 15.55 -11.06 -23.46
N GLU A 143 15.45 -10.32 -24.58
CA GLU A 143 15.10 -10.86 -25.90
C GLU A 143 16.27 -11.59 -26.55
N GLU A 144 17.46 -11.00 -26.49
CA GLU A 144 18.70 -11.53 -27.05
C GLU A 144 19.78 -11.65 -25.96
N PRO A 145 19.59 -12.59 -25.00
CA PRO A 145 20.49 -12.70 -23.88
C PRO A 145 21.83 -13.29 -24.28
N PRO A 146 22.97 -12.73 -23.84
CA PRO A 146 24.26 -13.37 -23.95
C PRO A 146 24.24 -14.74 -23.26
N ALA A 147 24.96 -15.71 -23.82
CA ALA A 147 25.00 -17.10 -23.33
C ALA A 147 25.47 -17.22 -21.86
N HIS A 148 26.24 -16.26 -21.39
CA HIS A 148 26.76 -16.20 -20.02
C HIS A 148 25.81 -15.54 -18.99
N LEU A 149 24.70 -14.98 -19.44
CA LEU A 149 23.81 -14.18 -18.60
C LEU A 149 22.69 -15.03 -18.02
N LEU A 150 22.33 -14.74 -16.74
CA LEU A 150 21.19 -15.32 -16.05
C LEU A 150 20.47 -14.25 -15.23
N PHE A 151 19.19 -14.04 -15.52
CA PHE A 151 18.31 -13.22 -14.70
C PHE A 151 17.46 -14.07 -13.75
N ILE A 152 17.38 -13.67 -12.49
CA ILE A 152 16.47 -14.25 -11.50
C ILE A 152 15.66 -13.13 -10.88
N LEU A 153 14.43 -12.99 -11.34
CA LEU A 153 13.51 -11.97 -10.89
C LEU A 153 12.63 -12.53 -9.78
N ALA A 154 12.43 -11.79 -8.70
CA ALA A 154 11.52 -12.18 -7.63
C ALA A 154 10.46 -11.10 -7.40
N THR A 155 9.21 -11.49 -7.13
CA THR A 155 8.11 -10.55 -6.88
C THR A 155 7.07 -11.12 -5.93
N THR A 156 6.48 -10.25 -5.13
CA THR A 156 5.26 -10.53 -4.35
C THR A 156 3.99 -10.20 -5.13
N GLU A 157 4.07 -9.34 -6.16
CA GLU A 157 2.93 -8.84 -6.93
C GLU A 157 3.09 -9.10 -8.43
N LEU A 158 2.69 -10.30 -8.86
CA LEU A 158 2.80 -10.71 -10.27
C LEU A 158 2.01 -9.79 -11.22
N GLN A 159 0.87 -9.28 -10.79
CA GLN A 159 -0.02 -8.43 -11.60
C GLN A 159 0.61 -7.08 -12.00
N LYS A 160 1.62 -6.62 -11.28
CA LYS A 160 2.34 -5.38 -11.60
C LYS A 160 3.48 -5.59 -12.60
N VAL A 161 3.87 -6.84 -12.86
CA VAL A 161 4.94 -7.15 -13.82
C VAL A 161 4.40 -7.16 -15.25
N PRO A 162 5.02 -6.44 -16.20
CA PRO A 162 4.54 -6.37 -17.58
C PRO A 162 4.50 -7.74 -18.27
N ALA A 163 3.47 -7.97 -19.09
CA ALA A 163 3.31 -9.23 -19.84
C ALA A 163 4.49 -9.53 -20.77
N THR A 164 5.17 -8.50 -21.27
CA THR A 164 6.37 -8.61 -22.11
C THR A 164 7.55 -9.25 -21.38
N ILE A 165 7.71 -9.02 -20.08
CA ILE A 165 8.69 -9.67 -19.20
C ILE A 165 8.23 -11.11 -18.89
N LEU A 166 6.93 -11.26 -18.54
CA LEU A 166 6.35 -12.56 -18.18
C LEU A 166 6.51 -13.62 -19.28
N SER A 167 6.42 -13.22 -20.55
CA SER A 167 6.54 -14.14 -21.70
C SER A 167 7.98 -14.63 -21.94
N ARG A 168 8.99 -13.99 -21.36
CA ARG A 168 10.42 -14.31 -21.53
C ARG A 168 11.05 -15.02 -20.34
N CYS A 169 10.28 -15.16 -19.25
CA CYS A 169 10.75 -15.78 -18.01
C CYS A 169 10.13 -17.16 -17.80
N GLN A 170 10.92 -18.09 -17.32
CA GLN A 170 10.41 -19.33 -16.74
C GLN A 170 9.83 -19.02 -15.35
N ARG A 171 8.52 -19.25 -15.16
CA ARG A 171 7.81 -18.85 -13.95
C ARG A 171 7.72 -19.99 -12.93
N PHE A 172 8.03 -19.67 -11.66
CA PHE A 172 7.90 -20.55 -10.51
C PHE A 172 7.06 -19.87 -9.43
N SER A 173 5.99 -20.53 -9.01
CA SER A 173 5.07 -20.01 -8.00
C SER A 173 5.33 -20.64 -6.64
N PHE A 174 5.88 -19.85 -5.72
CA PHE A 174 6.15 -20.24 -4.34
C PHE A 174 4.84 -20.23 -3.56
N LYS A 175 4.55 -21.36 -2.94
CA LYS A 175 3.36 -21.54 -2.10
C LYS A 175 3.65 -21.08 -0.68
N ARG A 176 2.59 -20.76 0.06
CA ARG A 176 2.70 -20.61 1.51
C ARG A 176 3.13 -21.92 2.12
N ILE A 177 4.05 -21.87 3.08
CA ILE A 177 4.53 -23.05 3.79
C ILE A 177 3.42 -23.53 4.72
N LEU A 178 3.17 -24.83 4.73
CA LEU A 178 2.15 -25.41 5.60
C LEU A 178 2.54 -25.25 7.08
N PRO A 179 1.58 -25.00 7.98
CA PRO A 179 1.87 -24.84 9.41
C PRO A 179 2.67 -26.00 10.00
N HIS A 180 2.35 -27.23 9.62
CA HIS A 180 3.07 -28.41 10.09
C HIS A 180 4.55 -28.44 9.67
N ASP A 181 4.86 -28.12 8.39
CA ASP A 181 6.24 -28.08 7.92
C ASP A 181 7.04 -26.96 8.62
N MET A 182 6.35 -25.86 8.91
CA MET A 182 6.93 -24.72 9.61
C MET A 182 7.19 -25.04 11.08
N GLU A 183 6.25 -25.69 11.77
CA GLU A 183 6.40 -26.18 13.14
C GLU A 183 7.63 -27.08 13.26
N GLN A 184 7.77 -28.06 12.37
CA GLN A 184 8.93 -28.95 12.35
C GLN A 184 10.24 -28.18 12.18
N GLN A 185 10.25 -27.17 11.31
CA GLN A 185 11.44 -26.35 11.10
C GLN A 185 11.77 -25.48 12.31
N LEU A 186 10.76 -24.91 12.97
CA LEU A 186 10.94 -24.13 14.20
C LEU A 186 11.52 -25.00 15.32
N LEU A 187 11.00 -26.21 15.52
CA LEU A 187 11.52 -27.16 16.51
C LEU A 187 12.97 -27.57 16.22
N ARG A 188 13.34 -27.81 14.94
CA ARG A 188 14.74 -28.09 14.56
C ARG A 188 15.66 -26.92 14.90
N VAL A 189 15.22 -25.69 14.58
CA VAL A 189 16.03 -24.48 14.87
C VAL A 189 16.12 -24.27 16.38
N ALA A 190 15.04 -24.45 17.11
CA ALA A 190 15.03 -24.33 18.58
C ALA A 190 15.97 -25.33 19.25
N GLN A 191 15.97 -26.60 18.78
CA GLN A 191 16.90 -27.61 19.26
C GLN A 191 18.36 -27.24 18.98
N ALA A 192 18.66 -26.72 17.78
CA ALA A 192 20.03 -26.32 17.40
C ALA A 192 20.52 -25.08 18.19
N GLU A 193 19.63 -24.22 18.64
CA GLU A 193 19.92 -23.01 19.42
C GLU A 193 19.76 -23.19 20.91
N ALA A 194 19.40 -24.40 21.39
CA ALA A 194 19.09 -24.68 22.78
C ALA A 194 17.98 -23.78 23.33
N ILE A 195 16.96 -23.47 22.51
CA ILE A 195 15.75 -22.76 22.90
C ILE A 195 14.75 -23.79 23.39
N ASP A 196 14.19 -23.59 24.58
CA ASP A 196 13.15 -24.45 25.13
C ASP A 196 11.79 -24.05 24.52
N LEU A 197 11.49 -24.61 23.35
CA LEU A 197 10.27 -24.38 22.57
C LEU A 197 9.35 -25.59 22.67
N THR A 198 8.13 -25.37 23.17
CA THR A 198 7.10 -26.42 23.24
C THR A 198 6.39 -26.58 21.88
N SER A 199 5.74 -27.73 21.66
CA SER A 199 5.02 -28.01 20.40
C SER A 199 3.84 -27.05 20.19
N ASP A 200 3.10 -26.71 21.25
CA ASP A 200 2.00 -25.73 21.22
C ASP A 200 2.51 -24.30 20.90
N GLY A 201 3.65 -23.91 21.47
CA GLY A 201 4.32 -22.66 21.13
C GLY A 201 4.77 -22.62 19.67
N ALA A 202 5.35 -23.72 19.17
CA ALA A 202 5.78 -23.82 17.77
C ALA A 202 4.59 -23.80 16.80
N GLU A 203 3.50 -24.49 17.12
CA GLU A 203 2.26 -24.48 16.33
C GLU A 203 1.66 -23.07 16.26
N LEU A 204 1.59 -22.36 17.38
CA LEU A 204 1.09 -20.99 17.43
C LEU A 204 1.94 -20.05 16.60
N LEU A 205 3.27 -20.09 16.73
CA LEU A 205 4.19 -19.29 15.92
C LEU A 205 4.03 -19.59 14.43
N ALA A 206 3.87 -20.85 14.04
CA ALA A 206 3.66 -21.26 12.66
C ALA A 206 2.35 -20.72 12.08
N ARG A 207 1.27 -20.72 12.85
CA ARG A 207 -0.02 -20.15 12.45
C ARG A 207 0.07 -18.64 12.28
N MET A 208 0.67 -17.93 13.25
CA MET A 208 0.84 -16.48 13.22
C MET A 208 1.68 -16.00 12.03
N ALA A 209 2.70 -16.77 11.65
CA ALA A 209 3.56 -16.45 10.51
C ALA A 209 2.88 -16.61 9.14
N ASN A 210 1.66 -17.15 9.08
CA ASN A 210 0.82 -17.21 7.88
C ASN A 210 1.53 -17.72 6.61
N GLY A 211 2.38 -18.73 6.78
CA GLY A 211 3.13 -19.38 5.69
C GLY A 211 4.45 -18.71 5.31
N ALA A 212 4.93 -17.73 6.09
CA ALA A 212 6.20 -17.03 5.89
C ALA A 212 7.26 -17.47 6.91
N LEU A 213 8.17 -18.37 6.55
CA LEU A 213 9.20 -18.91 7.47
C LEU A 213 10.12 -17.83 8.04
N ARG A 214 10.41 -16.79 7.26
CA ARG A 214 11.22 -15.66 7.75
C ARG A 214 10.56 -14.98 8.96
N ASP A 215 9.25 -14.78 8.88
CA ASP A 215 8.48 -14.11 9.93
C ASP A 215 8.35 -15.05 11.14
N ALA A 216 8.14 -16.37 10.92
CA ALA A 216 8.14 -17.37 11.99
C ALA A 216 9.46 -17.39 12.79
N LEU A 217 10.59 -17.36 12.10
CA LEU A 217 11.91 -17.31 12.75
C LEU A 217 12.17 -15.98 13.47
N SER A 218 11.62 -14.88 12.94
CA SER A 218 11.71 -13.56 13.60
C SER A 218 10.86 -13.51 14.88
N LEU A 219 9.67 -14.10 14.85
CA LEU A 219 8.81 -14.24 16.03
C LEU A 219 9.46 -15.13 17.09
N LEU A 220 10.05 -16.27 16.70
CA LEU A 220 10.79 -17.14 17.62
C LEU A 220 11.97 -16.40 18.26
N ASP A 221 12.67 -15.58 17.50
CA ASP A 221 13.81 -14.80 17.98
C ASP A 221 13.39 -13.75 19.02
N GLN A 222 12.23 -13.14 18.85
CA GLN A 222 11.63 -12.23 19.84
C GLN A 222 11.25 -12.98 21.13
N CYS A 223 10.60 -14.15 21.00
CA CYS A 223 10.21 -14.94 22.16
C CYS A 223 11.42 -15.47 22.96
N ARG A 224 12.49 -15.84 22.24
CA ARG A 224 13.76 -16.25 22.88
C ARG A 224 14.34 -15.17 23.79
N ALA A 225 14.20 -13.90 23.44
CA ALA A 225 14.74 -12.79 24.23
C ALA A 225 14.10 -12.66 25.62
N ALA A 226 12.91 -13.25 25.83
CA ALA A 226 12.24 -13.27 27.14
C ALA A 226 12.87 -14.25 28.16
N GLY A 227 13.74 -15.16 27.70
CA GLY A 227 14.54 -16.05 28.59
C GLY A 227 13.75 -17.13 29.34
N THR A 228 12.50 -17.40 28.93
CA THR A 228 11.61 -18.42 29.50
C THR A 228 11.36 -19.54 28.51
N THR A 229 10.78 -20.66 28.98
CA THR A 229 10.21 -21.66 28.08
C THR A 229 9.21 -21.01 27.14
N VAL A 230 9.36 -21.22 25.84
CA VAL A 230 8.50 -20.63 24.80
C VAL A 230 7.31 -21.53 24.57
N ASP A 231 6.31 -21.42 25.43
CA ASP A 231 4.99 -22.06 25.27
C ASP A 231 3.99 -21.09 24.59
N ALA A 232 2.80 -21.55 24.27
CA ALA A 232 1.78 -20.73 23.62
C ALA A 232 1.45 -19.46 24.42
N ARG A 233 1.47 -19.53 25.75
CA ARG A 233 1.21 -18.38 26.62
C ARG A 233 2.35 -17.37 26.56
N ALA A 234 3.58 -17.83 26.69
CA ALA A 234 4.77 -16.97 26.59
C ALA A 234 4.87 -16.28 25.24
N VAL A 235 4.48 -16.96 24.16
CA VAL A 235 4.38 -16.37 22.82
C VAL A 235 3.39 -15.21 22.81
N LEU A 236 2.16 -15.41 23.31
CA LEU A 236 1.14 -14.36 23.37
C LEU A 236 1.57 -13.18 24.24
N ASP A 237 2.18 -13.45 25.39
CA ASP A 237 2.66 -12.43 26.33
C ASP A 237 3.79 -11.60 25.69
N THR A 238 4.79 -12.25 25.09
CA THR A 238 5.95 -11.59 24.50
C THR A 238 5.60 -10.75 23.29
N LEU A 239 4.64 -11.21 22.47
CA LEU A 239 4.20 -10.48 21.27
C LEU A 239 3.15 -9.41 21.57
N GLY A 240 2.82 -9.21 22.86
CA GLY A 240 1.82 -8.21 23.28
C GLY A 240 0.39 -8.62 22.92
N LEU A 241 0.17 -9.90 22.60
CA LEU A 241 -1.14 -10.46 22.27
C LEU A 241 -1.87 -11.01 23.52
N ALA A 242 -1.26 -10.87 24.70
CA ALA A 242 -1.93 -11.06 25.99
C ALA A 242 -3.16 -10.15 26.15
N GLY A 243 -3.27 -9.12 25.32
CA GLY A 243 -4.47 -8.33 25.12
C GLY A 243 -5.65 -9.06 24.46
N SER A 244 -5.49 -10.32 24.05
CA SER A 244 -6.59 -11.13 23.51
C SER A 244 -7.80 -11.19 24.46
N THR A 245 -7.56 -11.19 25.77
CA THR A 245 -8.63 -11.11 26.79
C THR A 245 -9.39 -9.78 26.72
N GLN A 246 -8.69 -8.67 26.49
CA GLN A 246 -9.29 -7.34 26.37
C GLN A 246 -10.05 -7.20 25.04
N THR A 247 -9.50 -7.77 23.95
CA THR A 247 -10.18 -7.83 22.65
C THR A 247 -11.42 -8.70 22.70
N LEU A 248 -11.37 -9.83 23.43
CA LEU A 248 -12.56 -10.66 23.72
C LEU A 248 -13.60 -9.90 24.54
N GLN A 249 -13.18 -9.15 25.55
CA GLN A 249 -14.06 -8.32 26.36
C GLN A 249 -14.71 -7.23 25.50
N LEU A 250 -13.94 -6.53 24.67
CA LEU A 250 -14.46 -5.53 23.74
C LEU A 250 -15.46 -6.14 22.78
N MET A 251 -15.17 -7.32 22.22
CA MET A 251 -16.10 -8.03 21.34
C MET A 251 -17.42 -8.37 22.06
N ARG A 252 -17.38 -8.83 23.31
CA ARG A 252 -18.59 -9.09 24.10
C ARG A 252 -19.44 -7.86 24.27
N LEU A 253 -18.83 -6.70 24.58
CA LEU A 253 -19.53 -5.42 24.70
C LEU A 253 -20.18 -4.99 23.37
N LEU A 254 -19.48 -5.18 22.25
CA LEU A 254 -20.01 -4.91 20.91
C LEU A 254 -21.19 -5.82 20.56
N LEU A 255 -21.12 -7.09 20.91
CA LEU A 255 -22.21 -8.06 20.69
C LEU A 255 -23.42 -7.73 21.59
N ALA A 256 -23.17 -7.29 22.82
CA ALA A 256 -24.21 -6.84 23.79
C ALA A 256 -24.77 -5.45 23.43
N ARG A 257 -24.17 -4.73 22.45
CA ARG A 257 -24.55 -3.36 22.05
C ARG A 257 -24.34 -2.30 23.15
N GLU A 258 -23.40 -2.55 24.04
CA GLU A 258 -23.04 -1.66 25.15
C GLU A 258 -22.00 -0.63 24.68
N SER A 259 -22.49 0.41 23.96
CA SER A 259 -21.62 1.40 23.30
C SER A 259 -20.80 2.25 24.28
N GLY A 260 -21.37 2.59 25.45
CA GLY A 260 -20.68 3.37 26.47
C GLY A 260 -19.48 2.63 27.05
N ASP A 261 -19.65 1.35 27.41
CA ASP A 261 -18.60 0.53 27.99
C ASP A 261 -17.54 0.14 26.95
N ALA A 262 -17.95 -0.09 25.69
CA ALA A 262 -17.05 -0.31 24.58
C ALA A 262 -16.11 0.89 24.33
N LEU A 263 -16.63 2.11 24.36
CA LEU A 263 -15.84 3.33 24.24
C LEU A 263 -14.92 3.55 25.46
N ALA A 264 -15.40 3.26 26.67
CA ALA A 264 -14.60 3.37 27.89
C ALA A 264 -13.41 2.39 27.85
N LEU A 265 -13.65 1.14 27.40
CA LEU A 265 -12.59 0.15 27.25
C LEU A 265 -11.59 0.55 26.15
N LEU A 266 -12.05 1.11 25.04
CA LEU A 266 -11.16 1.66 23.98
C LEU A 266 -10.26 2.77 24.54
N ASP A 267 -10.84 3.71 25.33
CA ASP A 267 -10.06 4.80 25.96
C ASP A 267 -9.00 4.24 26.92
N GLN A 268 -9.36 3.24 27.73
CA GLN A 268 -8.42 2.56 28.63
C GLN A 268 -7.27 1.90 27.87
N LEU A 269 -7.56 1.19 26.79
CA LEU A 269 -6.56 0.55 25.92
C LEU A 269 -5.65 1.57 25.27
N TYR A 270 -6.23 2.64 24.73
CA TYR A 270 -5.49 3.73 24.10
C TYR A 270 -4.54 4.43 25.07
N ARG A 271 -5.00 4.74 26.31
CA ARG A 271 -4.15 5.30 27.36
C ARG A 271 -3.08 4.33 27.84
N GLY A 272 -3.35 3.03 27.77
CA GLY A 272 -2.38 1.96 28.02
C GLY A 272 -1.32 1.81 26.92
N GLY A 273 -1.36 2.62 25.86
CA GLY A 273 -0.39 2.60 24.76
C GLY A 273 -0.69 1.58 23.66
N LYS A 274 -1.89 0.96 23.65
CA LYS A 274 -2.26 0.01 22.60
C LYS A 274 -2.55 0.78 21.30
N ASP A 275 -1.92 0.35 20.21
CA ASP A 275 -2.18 0.90 18.89
C ASP A 275 -3.60 0.58 18.40
N VAL A 276 -4.28 1.59 17.91
CA VAL A 276 -5.67 1.49 17.45
C VAL A 276 -5.80 0.62 16.21
N THR A 277 -4.83 0.70 15.31
CA THR A 277 -4.79 -0.08 14.07
C THR A 277 -4.60 -1.57 14.40
N ALA A 278 -3.70 -1.88 15.33
CA ALA A 278 -3.49 -3.24 15.82
C ALA A 278 -4.75 -3.80 16.49
N LEU A 279 -5.45 -2.98 17.31
CA LEU A 279 -6.70 -3.39 17.98
C LEU A 279 -7.81 -3.73 16.97
N LEU A 280 -7.99 -2.90 15.93
CA LEU A 280 -8.97 -3.20 14.87
C LEU A 280 -8.57 -4.44 14.05
N GLY A 281 -7.27 -4.66 13.84
CA GLY A 281 -6.76 -5.90 13.25
C GLY A 281 -7.13 -7.13 14.07
N GLU A 282 -6.88 -7.11 15.39
CA GLU A 282 -7.25 -8.19 16.29
C GLU A 282 -8.77 -8.45 16.32
N LEU A 283 -9.60 -7.38 16.30
CA LEU A 283 -11.06 -7.50 16.20
C LEU A 283 -11.50 -8.11 14.87
N SER A 284 -10.84 -7.75 13.76
CA SER A 284 -11.09 -8.34 12.45
C SER A 284 -10.80 -9.85 12.44
N ASP A 285 -9.65 -10.24 12.99
CA ASP A 285 -9.25 -11.66 13.08
C ASP A 285 -10.22 -12.45 13.97
N LEU A 286 -10.66 -11.87 15.09
CA LEU A 286 -11.65 -12.48 15.97
C LEU A 286 -13.01 -12.65 15.25
N CYS A 287 -13.50 -11.63 14.54
CA CYS A 287 -14.73 -11.73 13.73
C CYS A 287 -14.61 -12.81 12.65
N ARG A 288 -13.45 -12.91 12.00
CA ARG A 288 -13.16 -13.95 11.02
C ARG A 288 -13.22 -15.34 11.66
N ASP A 289 -12.56 -15.54 12.79
CA ASP A 289 -12.57 -16.83 13.48
C ASP A 289 -13.98 -17.22 13.93
N MET A 290 -14.78 -16.28 14.43
CA MET A 290 -16.20 -16.48 14.73
C MET A 290 -17.01 -16.86 13.48
N THR A 291 -16.74 -16.21 12.35
CA THR A 291 -17.40 -16.50 11.07
C THR A 291 -17.05 -17.90 10.58
N VAL A 292 -15.77 -18.30 10.64
CA VAL A 292 -15.30 -19.64 10.28
C VAL A 292 -15.91 -20.70 11.18
N MET A 293 -15.94 -20.46 12.50
CA MET A 293 -16.55 -21.36 13.47
C MET A 293 -18.04 -21.61 13.16
N LYS A 294 -18.77 -20.56 12.79
CA LYS A 294 -20.20 -20.67 12.45
C LYS A 294 -20.44 -21.32 11.09
N ALA A 295 -19.56 -21.07 10.11
CA ALA A 295 -19.68 -21.64 8.77
C ALA A 295 -19.27 -23.12 8.70
N ALA A 296 -18.27 -23.53 9.51
CA ALA A 296 -17.70 -24.87 9.48
C ALA A 296 -17.46 -25.41 10.91
N PRO A 297 -18.51 -25.81 11.66
CA PRO A 297 -18.39 -26.18 13.05
C PRO A 297 -17.50 -27.42 13.31
N GLU A 298 -17.49 -28.39 12.38
CA GLU A 298 -16.76 -29.65 12.50
C GLU A 298 -15.39 -29.64 11.82
N GLY A 299 -15.23 -28.86 10.74
CA GLY A 299 -13.98 -28.82 9.92
C GLY A 299 -13.17 -27.53 10.04
N GLY A 300 -13.72 -26.48 10.66
CA GLY A 300 -13.12 -25.15 10.70
C GLY A 300 -11.93 -24.99 11.66
N ALA A 301 -11.70 -25.95 12.56
CA ALA A 301 -10.66 -25.84 13.60
C ALA A 301 -9.25 -25.58 13.02
N ALA A 302 -8.91 -26.19 11.89
CA ALA A 302 -7.63 -26.00 11.21
C ALA A 302 -7.51 -24.62 10.53
N LEU A 303 -8.62 -23.90 10.36
CA LEU A 303 -8.67 -22.59 9.70
C LEU A 303 -8.64 -21.42 10.69
N LEU A 304 -8.76 -21.69 12.00
CA LEU A 304 -8.73 -20.67 13.04
C LEU A 304 -7.32 -20.10 13.21
N SER A 305 -7.23 -18.85 13.65
CA SER A 305 -5.94 -18.19 13.93
C SER A 305 -5.17 -18.88 15.07
N GLY A 306 -5.87 -19.53 16.00
CA GLY A 306 -5.29 -20.16 17.18
C GLY A 306 -4.99 -19.20 18.33
N VAL A 307 -5.25 -17.91 18.16
CA VAL A 307 -5.05 -16.87 19.19
C VAL A 307 -6.11 -16.98 20.29
N TYR A 308 -7.31 -17.42 19.95
CA TYR A 308 -8.45 -17.49 20.86
C TYR A 308 -8.84 -18.93 21.16
N ASP A 309 -9.21 -19.17 22.43
CA ASP A 309 -9.70 -20.49 22.86
C ASP A 309 -11.00 -20.86 22.13
N ARG A 310 -11.03 -22.10 21.61
CA ARG A 310 -12.17 -22.63 20.83
C ARG A 310 -13.49 -22.56 21.59
N LYS A 311 -13.45 -22.81 22.91
CA LYS A 311 -14.65 -22.77 23.75
C LYS A 311 -15.20 -21.35 23.85
N SER A 312 -14.33 -20.39 24.14
CA SER A 312 -14.69 -18.97 24.20
C SER A 312 -15.26 -18.46 22.88
N LEU A 313 -14.67 -18.90 21.74
CA LEU A 313 -15.20 -18.58 20.42
C LEU A 313 -16.59 -19.19 20.19
N SER A 314 -16.78 -20.47 20.55
CA SER A 314 -18.06 -21.17 20.41
C SER A 314 -19.15 -20.48 21.20
N ASP A 315 -18.88 -20.17 22.46
CA ASP A 315 -19.84 -19.53 23.36
C ASP A 315 -20.28 -18.16 22.86
N MET A 316 -19.32 -17.36 22.34
CA MET A 316 -19.64 -16.03 21.78
C MET A 316 -20.37 -16.11 20.43
N THR A 317 -20.14 -17.16 19.66
CA THR A 317 -20.68 -17.28 18.30
C THR A 317 -22.08 -17.87 18.26
N ALA A 318 -22.48 -18.61 19.29
CA ALA A 318 -23.72 -19.40 19.33
C ALA A 318 -24.95 -18.58 18.93
N ASP A 319 -25.13 -17.42 19.56
CA ASP A 319 -26.34 -16.59 19.42
C ASP A 319 -26.19 -15.48 18.37
N VAL A 320 -25.02 -15.35 17.72
CA VAL A 320 -24.77 -14.28 16.77
C VAL A 320 -25.14 -14.74 15.35
N PRO A 321 -26.07 -14.07 14.64
CA PRO A 321 -26.39 -14.40 13.26
C PRO A 321 -25.19 -14.21 12.33
N MET A 322 -25.00 -15.09 11.33
CA MET A 322 -23.92 -15.00 10.33
C MET A 322 -23.87 -13.61 9.68
N ARG A 323 -25.02 -13.07 9.36
CA ARG A 323 -25.14 -11.75 8.76
C ARG A 323 -24.50 -10.65 9.61
N ARG A 324 -24.70 -10.67 10.94
CA ARG A 324 -24.09 -9.70 11.85
C ARG A 324 -22.57 -9.83 11.87
N LEU A 325 -22.04 -11.06 11.84
CA LEU A 325 -20.60 -11.31 11.76
C LEU A 325 -20.00 -10.74 10.47
N LEU A 326 -20.68 -10.95 9.33
CA LEU A 326 -20.24 -10.39 8.03
C LEU A 326 -20.27 -8.87 8.04
N PHE A 327 -21.34 -8.26 8.57
CA PHE A 327 -21.43 -6.80 8.71
C PHE A 327 -20.31 -6.24 9.60
N MET A 328 -20.06 -6.87 10.75
CA MET A 328 -18.99 -6.45 11.67
C MET A 328 -17.62 -6.56 10.99
N THR A 329 -17.35 -7.68 10.32
CA THR A 329 -16.10 -7.89 9.58
C THR A 329 -15.88 -6.82 8.52
N ASP A 330 -16.88 -6.55 7.68
CA ASP A 330 -16.80 -5.53 6.63
C ASP A 330 -16.57 -4.12 7.19
N THR A 331 -17.31 -3.75 8.25
CA THR A 331 -17.17 -2.45 8.91
C THR A 331 -15.78 -2.25 9.51
N ILE A 332 -15.25 -3.27 10.20
CA ILE A 332 -13.91 -3.22 10.79
C ILE A 332 -12.86 -3.12 9.70
N GLN A 333 -12.94 -3.95 8.65
CA GLN A 333 -11.95 -3.96 7.56
C GLN A 333 -11.92 -2.65 6.78
N ARG A 334 -13.08 -2.06 6.48
CA ARG A 334 -13.15 -0.74 5.82
C ARG A 334 -12.50 0.34 6.68
N THR A 335 -12.78 0.34 7.99
CA THR A 335 -12.19 1.32 8.90
C THR A 335 -10.68 1.10 9.02
N ALA A 336 -10.23 -0.13 9.24
CA ALA A 336 -8.81 -0.47 9.34
C ALA A 336 -8.02 -0.10 8.09
N ALA A 337 -8.61 -0.29 6.89
CA ALA A 337 -7.99 0.11 5.62
C ALA A 337 -7.86 1.63 5.46
N ALA A 338 -8.78 2.41 6.05
CA ALA A 338 -8.76 3.88 5.98
C ALA A 338 -7.89 4.55 7.07
N LEU A 339 -7.59 3.83 8.17
CA LEU A 339 -6.85 4.38 9.31
C LEU A 339 -5.45 4.94 8.97
N PRO A 340 -4.61 4.29 8.13
CA PRO A 340 -3.28 4.80 7.82
C PRO A 340 -3.28 6.22 7.24
N ASP A 341 -4.32 6.57 6.48
CA ASP A 341 -4.48 7.86 5.82
C ASP A 341 -5.25 8.88 6.69
N SER A 342 -5.73 8.45 7.87
CA SER A 342 -6.54 9.29 8.75
C SER A 342 -5.68 10.15 9.67
N ILE A 343 -6.07 11.44 9.79
CA ILE A 343 -5.47 12.39 10.75
C ILE A 343 -5.97 12.11 12.19
N ARG A 344 -7.12 11.45 12.34
CA ARG A 344 -7.79 11.23 13.63
C ARG A 344 -8.15 9.77 13.86
N GLN A 345 -7.14 8.90 13.84
CA GLN A 345 -7.29 7.44 13.95
C GLN A 345 -8.17 7.00 15.12
N ARG A 346 -8.02 7.65 16.29
CA ARG A 346 -8.82 7.36 17.48
C ARG A 346 -10.32 7.64 17.23
N THR A 347 -10.66 8.78 16.67
CA THR A 347 -12.06 9.15 16.39
C THR A 347 -12.70 8.19 15.40
N ASP A 348 -11.94 7.76 14.38
CA ASP A 348 -12.45 6.80 13.39
C ASP A 348 -12.70 5.41 14.01
N ALA A 349 -11.85 4.98 14.95
CA ALA A 349 -12.10 3.76 15.70
C ALA A 349 -13.32 3.90 16.63
N GLU A 350 -13.48 5.02 17.34
CA GLU A 350 -14.68 5.29 18.17
C GLU A 350 -15.96 5.23 17.33
N LEU A 351 -15.96 5.84 16.13
CA LEU A 351 -17.08 5.76 15.19
C LEU A 351 -17.31 4.34 14.67
N CYS A 352 -16.25 3.58 14.43
CA CYS A 352 -16.34 2.16 14.06
C CYS A 352 -17.07 1.37 15.15
N LEU A 353 -16.65 1.49 16.42
CA LEU A 353 -17.29 0.78 17.54
C LEU A 353 -18.76 1.16 17.70
N LEU A 354 -19.11 2.44 17.55
CA LEU A 354 -20.51 2.89 17.59
C LEU A 354 -21.34 2.23 16.48
N ARG A 355 -20.81 2.15 15.24
CA ARG A 355 -21.47 1.48 14.12
C ARG A 355 -21.64 -0.02 14.36
N LEU A 356 -20.67 -0.66 15.00
CA LEU A 356 -20.74 -2.08 15.38
C LEU A 356 -21.80 -2.34 16.46
N CYS A 357 -22.01 -1.41 17.38
CA CYS A 357 -23.06 -1.50 18.39
C CYS A 357 -24.46 -1.22 17.81
N ASP A 358 -24.59 -0.25 16.91
CA ASP A 358 -25.86 0.14 16.30
C ASP A 358 -25.75 0.21 14.77
N GLU A 359 -26.21 -0.84 14.11
CA GLU A 359 -26.23 -0.96 12.66
C GLU A 359 -27.07 0.15 11.98
N SER A 360 -27.99 0.79 12.71
CA SER A 360 -28.82 1.88 12.18
C SER A 360 -28.04 3.17 11.91
N LEU A 361 -26.85 3.31 12.47
CA LEU A 361 -25.94 4.43 12.25
C LEU A 361 -25.15 4.32 10.91
N CYS A 362 -25.22 3.16 10.26
CA CYS A 362 -24.65 2.98 8.94
C CYS A 362 -25.66 3.38 7.87
N GLY A 363 -25.29 4.30 6.98
CA GLY A 363 -26.12 4.72 5.84
C GLY A 363 -26.06 3.78 4.63
N ASP A 364 -25.37 2.64 4.75
CA ASP A 364 -25.15 1.70 3.65
C ASP A 364 -26.39 0.83 3.36
N PRO A 365 -26.62 0.42 2.10
CA PRO A 365 -27.70 -0.50 1.72
C PRO A 365 -27.71 -1.80 2.53
N SER A 366 -26.55 -2.35 2.89
CA SER A 366 -26.42 -3.56 3.72
C SER A 366 -26.98 -3.40 5.14
N ALA A 367 -26.84 -2.20 5.73
CA ALA A 367 -27.43 -1.89 7.03
C ALA A 367 -28.97 -1.76 6.95
N LEU A 368 -29.49 -1.21 5.84
CA LEU A 368 -30.93 -1.17 5.56
C LEU A 368 -31.52 -2.57 5.37
N GLU A 369 -30.84 -3.43 4.59
CA GLU A 369 -31.23 -4.83 4.45
C GLU A 369 -31.21 -5.56 5.80
N GLY A 370 -30.23 -5.25 6.70
CA GLY A 370 -30.16 -5.76 8.08
C GLY A 370 -31.40 -5.41 8.90
N ARG A 371 -31.82 -4.17 8.82
CA ARG A 371 -33.01 -3.70 9.52
C ARG A 371 -34.31 -4.32 8.98
N VAL A 372 -34.42 -4.44 7.66
CA VAL A 372 -35.57 -5.08 7.02
C VAL A 372 -35.67 -6.54 7.46
N SER A 373 -34.59 -7.31 7.39
CA SER A 373 -34.58 -8.70 7.81
C SER A 373 -34.88 -8.88 9.31
N ALA A 374 -34.34 -8.01 10.17
CA ALA A 374 -34.65 -8.05 11.60
C ALA A 374 -36.14 -7.74 11.88
N LEU A 375 -36.75 -6.83 11.11
CA LEU A 375 -38.19 -6.57 11.18
C LEU A 375 -39.02 -7.74 10.64
N GLU A 376 -38.58 -8.37 9.55
CA GLU A 376 -39.23 -9.56 9.00
C GLU A 376 -39.20 -10.73 10.00
N ASP A 377 -38.06 -10.95 10.67
CA ASP A 377 -37.91 -11.99 11.69
C ASP A 377 -38.76 -11.68 12.95
N ALA A 378 -38.81 -10.42 13.37
CA ALA A 378 -39.69 -9.98 14.45
C ALA A 378 -41.17 -10.16 14.12
N VAL A 379 -41.58 -9.87 12.88
CA VAL A 379 -42.94 -10.10 12.40
C VAL A 379 -43.24 -11.60 12.33
N ARG A 380 -42.30 -12.41 11.82
CA ARG A 380 -42.45 -13.87 11.69
C ARG A 380 -42.50 -14.59 13.06
N SER A 381 -41.76 -14.10 14.05
CA SER A 381 -41.74 -14.61 15.41
C SER A 381 -42.90 -14.12 16.28
N GLY A 382 -43.73 -13.20 15.77
CA GLY A 382 -44.84 -12.61 16.54
C GLY A 382 -44.37 -11.67 17.68
N ALA A 383 -43.10 -11.38 17.77
CA ALA A 383 -42.56 -10.39 18.70
C ALA A 383 -42.84 -8.99 18.16
N ALA A 384 -43.78 -8.28 18.80
CA ALA A 384 -43.98 -6.86 18.49
C ALA A 384 -42.64 -6.13 18.68
N PRO A 385 -42.23 -5.24 17.75
CA PRO A 385 -40.98 -4.49 17.91
C PRO A 385 -41.06 -3.75 19.24
N ALA A 386 -40.06 -3.99 20.10
CA ALA A 386 -39.97 -3.32 21.40
C ALA A 386 -39.98 -1.82 21.14
N ARG A 387 -41.11 -1.18 21.46
CA ARG A 387 -41.23 0.26 21.44
C ARG A 387 -40.12 0.78 22.34
N ARG A 388 -39.15 1.50 21.78
CA ARG A 388 -38.20 2.28 22.57
C ARG A 388 -39.01 3.01 23.64
N PRO A 389 -38.68 2.95 24.95
CA PRO A 389 -39.34 3.74 25.93
C PRO A 389 -39.25 5.19 25.43
N ALA A 390 -40.39 5.79 25.16
CA ALA A 390 -40.46 7.24 24.91
C ALA A 390 -39.76 7.89 26.10
N ALA A 391 -38.75 8.70 25.81
CA ALA A 391 -38.08 9.48 26.84
C ALA A 391 -39.17 10.08 27.72
N ALA A 392 -39.11 9.82 29.04
CA ALA A 392 -40.03 10.33 30.02
C ALA A 392 -40.11 11.84 29.79
N PRO A 393 -41.32 12.44 29.74
CA PRO A 393 -41.45 13.89 29.61
C PRO A 393 -40.67 14.54 30.76
N ALA A 394 -39.76 15.44 30.42
CA ALA A 394 -39.05 16.26 31.38
C ALA A 394 -40.07 16.88 32.36
N PRO A 395 -39.80 16.88 33.68
CA PRO A 395 -40.70 17.50 34.63
C PRO A 395 -40.94 18.95 34.22
N ALA A 396 -42.22 19.32 34.14
CA ALA A 396 -42.64 20.67 33.82
C ALA A 396 -41.94 21.63 34.79
N GLN A 397 -41.14 22.53 34.27
CA GLN A 397 -40.61 23.65 35.03
C GLN A 397 -41.80 24.55 35.38
N GLU A 398 -42.03 24.75 36.67
CA GLU A 398 -42.95 25.75 37.18
C GLU A 398 -42.60 27.09 36.55
N GLU A 399 -43.61 27.70 35.90
CA GLU A 399 -43.55 29.06 35.37
C GLU A 399 -43.28 30.03 36.50
N ARG A 400 -42.08 30.58 36.56
CA ARG A 400 -41.85 31.82 37.33
C ARG A 400 -42.49 32.97 36.56
N PRO A 401 -43.26 33.81 37.23
CA PRO A 401 -43.90 34.99 36.59
C PRO A 401 -42.82 35.95 36.06
N ALA A 402 -42.97 36.34 34.80
CA ALA A 402 -42.14 37.32 34.13
C ALA A 402 -42.24 38.70 34.83
N PRO A 403 -41.09 39.40 34.96
CA PRO A 403 -41.14 40.78 35.42
C PRO A 403 -41.80 41.68 34.38
N VAL A 404 -42.73 42.49 34.85
CA VAL A 404 -43.45 43.53 34.10
C VAL A 404 -42.45 44.49 33.46
N ARG A 405 -42.53 44.60 32.13
CA ARG A 405 -41.71 45.54 31.33
C ARG A 405 -42.48 46.88 31.30
N GLU A 406 -41.98 47.89 32.01
CA GLU A 406 -42.41 49.26 31.87
C GLU A 406 -42.20 49.75 30.42
N GLU A 407 -43.32 50.25 29.85
CA GLU A 407 -43.30 50.94 28.56
C GLU A 407 -42.63 52.32 28.73
N ARG A 408 -41.64 52.56 27.91
CA ARG A 408 -41.14 53.92 27.64
C ARG A 408 -41.55 54.32 26.23
N PRO A 409 -42.08 55.52 26.04
CA PRO A 409 -42.70 55.98 24.80
C PRO A 409 -41.64 56.26 23.72
N ALA A 410 -42.05 56.02 22.49
CA ALA A 410 -41.32 56.33 21.29
C ALA A 410 -41.15 57.83 21.05
N PRO A 411 -40.04 58.31 20.51
CA PRO A 411 -40.00 59.63 19.87
C PRO A 411 -40.28 59.52 18.37
N GLU A 412 -41.06 60.50 17.90
CA GLU A 412 -41.47 60.78 16.54
C GLU A 412 -40.30 61.09 15.58
N PRO A 413 -40.54 60.99 14.27
CA PRO A 413 -39.50 61.13 13.24
C PRO A 413 -39.24 62.59 12.89
N GLU A 414 -38.01 63.00 12.82
CA GLU A 414 -37.56 64.28 12.30
C GLU A 414 -36.93 64.18 10.91
N GLU A 415 -37.36 65.10 10.07
CA GLU A 415 -37.11 65.16 8.61
C GLU A 415 -35.68 65.38 8.22
N ALA A 416 -35.38 64.89 7.03
CA ALA A 416 -34.14 65.15 6.27
C ALA A 416 -33.97 66.64 5.88
N PRO A 417 -32.76 67.10 5.71
CA PRO A 417 -32.49 67.76 4.41
C PRO A 417 -31.25 67.18 3.69
N ALA A 418 -31.45 67.13 2.38
CA ALA A 418 -30.46 66.87 1.40
C ALA A 418 -29.33 67.92 1.41
N THR A 419 -28.09 67.52 1.16
CA THR A 419 -27.26 68.13 0.14
C THR A 419 -25.84 67.55 0.07
N THR A 420 -25.42 67.34 -1.19
CA THR A 420 -24.07 67.35 -1.77
C THR A 420 -23.07 66.22 -1.43
N ALA A 421 -22.87 65.44 -2.45
CA ALA A 421 -21.68 64.57 -2.63
C ALA A 421 -20.40 65.42 -2.73
N PRO A 422 -19.31 64.88 -2.27
CA PRO A 422 -18.04 64.97 -3.02
C PRO A 422 -17.46 63.59 -3.38
N ALA A 423 -16.71 63.62 -4.46
CA ALA A 423 -16.11 62.53 -5.19
C ALA A 423 -15.24 61.54 -4.35
N PRO A 424 -15.06 60.31 -4.85
CA PRO A 424 -14.39 59.26 -4.10
C PRO A 424 -12.88 59.47 -4.09
N SER A 425 -12.30 59.52 -2.92
CA SER A 425 -10.86 59.33 -2.70
C SER A 425 -10.48 57.86 -2.87
N ALA A 426 -9.46 57.59 -3.63
CA ALA A 426 -8.88 56.28 -3.89
C ALA A 426 -8.58 55.52 -2.59
N PRO A 427 -8.87 54.21 -2.52
CA PRO A 427 -8.42 53.39 -1.42
C PRO A 427 -6.94 53.07 -1.54
N ALA A 428 -6.23 53.26 -0.42
CA ALA A 428 -4.81 52.88 -0.26
C ALA A 428 -4.62 51.40 -0.49
N ALA A 429 -3.53 51.06 -1.20
CA ALA A 429 -3.12 49.70 -1.47
C ALA A 429 -2.89 48.87 -0.17
N PRO A 430 -3.42 47.67 -0.04
CA PRO A 430 -3.06 46.76 1.05
C PRO A 430 -1.73 46.08 0.76
N THR A 431 -0.74 46.37 1.55
CA THR A 431 0.53 45.64 1.64
C THR A 431 0.30 44.40 2.51
N GLY A 432 0.16 43.22 1.87
CA GLY A 432 0.04 41.92 2.53
C GLY A 432 -0.64 40.92 1.60
N GLY A 433 0.05 39.84 1.24
CA GLY A 433 -0.49 38.80 0.36
C GLY A 433 -1.80 38.21 0.92
N ASP A 434 -2.91 38.38 0.20
CA ASP A 434 -4.23 37.92 0.61
C ASP A 434 -4.47 36.46 0.20
N ALA A 435 -4.16 35.52 1.11
CA ALA A 435 -4.54 34.11 0.99
C ALA A 435 -6.07 33.90 0.94
N ASN A 436 -6.86 34.91 1.36
CA ASN A 436 -8.32 34.84 1.34
C ASN A 436 -8.92 34.96 -0.08
N VAL A 437 -8.24 35.60 -1.02
CA VAL A 437 -8.75 35.77 -2.39
C VAL A 437 -8.86 34.43 -3.13
N TRP A 438 -7.90 33.51 -2.93
CA TRP A 438 -7.95 32.18 -3.54
C TRP A 438 -9.17 31.38 -3.11
N ALA A 439 -9.46 31.36 -1.81
CA ALA A 439 -10.61 30.63 -1.27
C ALA A 439 -11.95 31.21 -1.76
N ALA A 440 -12.05 32.52 -1.89
CA ALA A 440 -13.25 33.20 -2.38
C ALA A 440 -13.50 32.95 -3.89
N LEU A 441 -12.45 32.79 -4.68
CA LEU A 441 -12.56 32.60 -6.13
C LEU A 441 -12.52 31.14 -6.59
N LEU A 442 -12.29 30.18 -5.69
CA LEU A 442 -12.08 28.78 -6.01
C LEU A 442 -13.23 28.19 -6.85
N ASP A 443 -14.45 28.48 -6.51
CA ASP A 443 -15.62 27.98 -7.25
C ASP A 443 -15.79 28.65 -8.61
N HIS A 444 -15.37 29.91 -8.75
CA HIS A 444 -15.36 30.63 -10.02
C HIS A 444 -14.26 30.10 -10.96
N TYR A 445 -13.13 29.67 -10.43
CA TYR A 445 -12.08 28.99 -11.22
C TYR A 445 -12.54 27.62 -11.72
N LYS A 446 -13.31 26.88 -10.89
CA LYS A 446 -13.79 25.55 -11.24
C LYS A 446 -14.88 25.56 -12.30
N ALA A 447 -15.75 26.56 -12.30
CA ALA A 447 -16.92 26.60 -13.19
C ALA A 447 -16.61 26.38 -14.68
N PRO A 448 -15.63 27.09 -15.30
CA PRO A 448 -15.31 26.97 -16.72
C PRO A 448 -14.37 25.79 -17.04
N LEU A 449 -13.80 25.08 -16.06
CA LEU A 449 -12.79 24.05 -16.27
C LEU A 449 -13.37 22.62 -16.28
N PRO A 450 -12.78 21.68 -17.07
CA PRO A 450 -13.11 20.27 -17.07
C PRO A 450 -12.96 19.59 -15.69
N PRO A 451 -13.66 18.48 -15.42
CA PRO A 451 -13.71 17.84 -14.07
C PRO A 451 -12.33 17.47 -13.49
N HIS A 452 -11.39 17.03 -14.31
CA HIS A 452 -10.04 16.66 -13.87
C HIS A 452 -9.24 17.85 -13.34
N PHE A 453 -9.37 19.05 -13.93
CA PHE A 453 -8.72 20.25 -13.40
C PHE A 453 -9.38 20.76 -12.11
N ARG A 454 -10.70 20.59 -11.97
CA ARG A 454 -11.44 20.97 -10.75
C ARG A 454 -10.94 20.22 -9.51
N ALA A 455 -10.64 18.93 -9.65
CA ALA A 455 -10.06 18.14 -8.58
C ALA A 455 -8.68 18.65 -8.16
N MET A 456 -7.83 19.00 -9.12
CA MET A 456 -6.48 19.49 -8.86
C MET A 456 -6.45 20.87 -8.21
N LEU A 457 -7.38 21.77 -8.54
CA LEU A 457 -7.49 23.08 -7.91
C LEU A 457 -7.79 23.03 -6.42
N ASN A 458 -8.38 21.93 -5.90
CA ASN A 458 -8.59 21.73 -4.48
C ASN A 458 -7.29 21.37 -3.72
N MET A 459 -6.25 20.92 -4.44
CA MET A 459 -4.99 20.45 -3.86
C MET A 459 -3.89 21.51 -3.88
N VAL A 460 -4.17 22.68 -4.45
CA VAL A 460 -3.22 23.79 -4.56
C VAL A 460 -3.72 25.02 -3.81
N ARG A 461 -2.81 25.94 -3.49
CA ARG A 461 -3.12 27.23 -2.87
C ARG A 461 -2.62 28.35 -3.76
N GLY A 462 -3.34 29.46 -3.79
CA GLY A 462 -2.94 30.65 -4.52
C GLY A 462 -2.80 31.84 -3.57
N GLU A 463 -1.81 32.67 -3.81
CA GLU A 463 -1.58 33.93 -3.12
C GLU A 463 -1.41 35.04 -4.17
N VAL A 464 -2.08 36.16 -3.95
CA VAL A 464 -1.96 37.31 -4.84
C VAL A 464 -1.05 38.35 -4.18
N GLN A 465 0.04 38.70 -4.85
CA GLN A 465 1.00 39.69 -4.39
C GLN A 465 1.49 40.53 -5.58
N ASP A 466 1.48 41.83 -5.46
CA ASP A 466 2.02 42.79 -6.46
C ASP A 466 1.53 42.54 -7.92
N GLY A 467 0.27 42.20 -8.11
CA GLY A 467 -0.31 41.93 -9.44
C GLY A 467 0.09 40.57 -10.02
N VAL A 468 0.62 39.64 -9.19
CA VAL A 468 0.95 38.28 -9.57
C VAL A 468 0.16 37.29 -8.69
N LEU A 469 -0.58 36.39 -9.33
CA LEU A 469 -1.20 35.23 -8.68
C LEU A 469 -0.18 34.07 -8.67
N THR A 470 0.40 33.78 -7.53
CA THR A 470 1.31 32.65 -7.34
C THR A 470 0.53 31.43 -6.87
N VAL A 471 0.48 30.39 -7.70
CA VAL A 471 -0.17 29.11 -7.39
C VAL A 471 0.87 28.13 -6.84
N LEU A 472 0.74 27.73 -5.58
CA LEU A 472 1.64 26.83 -4.88
C LEU A 472 1.19 25.38 -5.11
N CYS A 473 1.97 24.62 -5.87
CA CYS A 473 1.70 23.22 -6.17
C CYS A 473 2.44 22.29 -5.20
N SER A 474 1.78 21.20 -4.78
CA SER A 474 2.34 20.22 -3.84
C SER A 474 3.32 19.24 -4.50
N ASN A 475 3.27 19.06 -5.82
CA ASN A 475 4.14 18.18 -6.59
C ASN A 475 4.30 18.65 -8.05
N ASP A 476 5.35 18.16 -8.75
CA ASP A 476 5.65 18.52 -10.14
C ASP A 476 4.56 18.08 -11.12
N PHE A 477 3.85 17.02 -10.84
CA PHE A 477 2.73 16.55 -11.66
C PHE A 477 1.58 17.56 -11.65
N ALA A 478 1.17 18.05 -10.48
CA ALA A 478 0.12 19.07 -10.37
C ALA A 478 0.55 20.37 -11.07
N LYS A 479 1.83 20.76 -10.94
CA LYS A 479 2.38 21.91 -11.64
C LYS A 479 2.30 21.76 -13.16
N SER A 480 2.78 20.66 -13.72
CA SER A 480 2.78 20.42 -15.18
C SER A 480 1.37 20.33 -15.77
N GLN A 481 0.40 19.81 -15.03
CA GLN A 481 -0.99 19.71 -15.48
C GLN A 481 -1.74 21.04 -15.37
N LEU A 482 -1.49 21.86 -14.35
CA LEU A 482 -2.14 23.14 -14.15
C LEU A 482 -1.48 24.27 -14.96
N ASP A 483 -0.20 24.17 -15.32
CA ASP A 483 0.54 25.12 -16.14
C ASP A 483 0.22 24.93 -17.65
N THR A 484 -1.06 24.87 -17.95
CA THR A 484 -1.58 24.77 -19.32
C THR A 484 -2.23 26.09 -19.74
N PRO A 485 -2.13 26.49 -21.00
CA PRO A 485 -2.68 27.76 -21.48
C PRO A 485 -4.16 27.97 -21.15
N GLN A 486 -4.92 26.88 -21.09
CA GLN A 486 -6.34 26.90 -20.78
C GLN A 486 -6.60 27.25 -19.31
N VAL A 487 -5.86 26.66 -18.38
CA VAL A 487 -6.00 26.90 -16.92
C VAL A 487 -5.45 28.28 -16.57
N VAL A 488 -4.28 28.64 -17.10
CA VAL A 488 -3.65 29.95 -16.91
C VAL A 488 -4.62 31.08 -17.31
N LYS A 489 -5.24 30.96 -18.49
CA LYS A 489 -6.19 31.95 -19.00
C LYS A 489 -7.40 32.10 -18.07
N VAL A 490 -7.98 31.02 -17.59
CA VAL A 490 -9.13 31.06 -16.68
C VAL A 490 -8.75 31.68 -15.34
N LEU A 491 -7.62 31.30 -14.74
CA LEU A 491 -7.13 31.89 -13.50
C LEU A 491 -6.87 33.39 -13.65
N GLN A 492 -6.25 33.80 -14.76
CA GLN A 492 -5.98 35.19 -15.06
C GLN A 492 -7.28 36.00 -15.22
N GLU A 493 -8.20 35.56 -16.09
CA GLU A 493 -9.46 36.26 -16.37
C GLU A 493 -10.34 36.42 -15.13
N VAL A 494 -10.50 35.37 -14.33
CA VAL A 494 -11.34 35.40 -13.13
C VAL A 494 -10.71 36.30 -12.07
N THR A 495 -9.40 36.22 -11.84
CA THR A 495 -8.72 37.04 -10.83
C THR A 495 -8.68 38.51 -11.26
N SER A 496 -8.36 38.80 -12.54
CA SER A 496 -8.35 40.17 -13.06
C SER A 496 -9.72 40.82 -12.98
N ARG A 497 -10.79 40.05 -13.26
CA ARG A 497 -12.17 40.56 -13.15
C ARG A 497 -12.55 40.86 -11.68
N HIS A 498 -12.07 40.08 -10.73
CA HIS A 498 -12.38 40.28 -9.32
C HIS A 498 -11.59 41.46 -8.71
N LEU A 499 -10.33 41.60 -9.06
CA LEU A 499 -9.43 42.62 -8.50
C LEU A 499 -9.40 43.92 -9.32
N GLY A 500 -9.98 43.94 -10.52
CA GLY A 500 -10.02 45.14 -11.39
C GLY A 500 -8.67 45.56 -11.97
N GLN A 501 -7.67 44.66 -11.99
CA GLN A 501 -6.31 44.92 -12.52
C GLN A 501 -5.80 43.69 -13.26
N ASP A 502 -4.86 43.90 -14.20
CA ASP A 502 -4.23 42.81 -14.92
C ASP A 502 -3.33 42.00 -13.99
N ILE A 503 -3.61 40.71 -13.90
CA ILE A 503 -2.90 39.76 -13.04
C ILE A 503 -2.09 38.80 -13.91
N ARG A 504 -0.84 38.56 -13.52
CA ARG A 504 -0.03 37.46 -14.08
C ARG A 504 -0.12 36.21 -13.20
N VAL A 505 -0.16 35.04 -13.81
CA VAL A 505 -0.22 33.75 -13.08
C VAL A 505 1.15 33.10 -13.15
N GLN A 506 1.65 32.64 -12.00
CA GLN A 506 2.89 31.87 -11.88
C GLN A 506 2.68 30.62 -11.02
N PHE A 507 3.27 29.50 -11.42
CA PHE A 507 3.22 28.24 -10.66
C PHE A 507 4.56 27.99 -9.96
N GLN A 508 4.51 27.82 -8.64
CA GLN A 508 5.69 27.53 -7.82
C GLN A 508 5.48 26.24 -7.03
N MET A 509 6.59 25.56 -6.72
CA MET A 509 6.56 24.41 -5.81
C MET A 509 6.46 24.91 -4.36
N GLY A 510 5.39 24.54 -3.65
CA GLY A 510 5.23 24.84 -2.24
C GLY A 510 6.12 23.92 -1.41
N GLY A 511 7.28 24.42 -0.97
CA GLY A 511 8.10 23.76 0.04
C GLY A 511 7.40 23.77 1.40
N ALA A 512 7.57 22.68 2.19
CA ALA A 512 7.00 22.52 3.52
C ALA A 512 7.24 23.75 4.42
N ALA A 513 6.23 24.09 5.23
CA ALA A 513 6.16 25.25 6.11
C ALA A 513 7.46 25.49 6.91
N VAL A 514 8.16 26.56 6.60
CA VAL A 514 9.25 27.09 7.43
C VAL A 514 8.60 27.81 8.62
N LYS A 515 8.78 27.28 9.84
CA LYS A 515 8.50 27.98 11.09
C LYS A 515 9.28 29.30 11.10
N LYS A 516 8.58 30.42 11.26
CA LYS A 516 9.15 31.75 11.52
C LYS A 516 10.09 31.67 12.75
N ALA A 517 11.40 31.79 12.52
CA ALA A 517 12.36 32.12 13.55
C ALA A 517 12.59 33.64 13.56
N ALA A 518 12.64 34.21 14.76
CA ALA A 518 12.84 35.64 15.02
C ALA A 518 14.18 36.15 14.47
N PRO A 519 14.31 37.47 14.19
CA PRO A 519 15.48 38.02 13.53
C PRO A 519 16.69 38.07 14.49
N ARG A 520 17.79 37.46 14.09
CA ARG A 520 19.11 37.57 14.72
C ARG A 520 19.99 38.52 13.90
N ALA A 521 20.64 39.45 14.61
CA ALA A 521 21.42 40.55 14.07
C ALA A 521 22.53 40.10 13.09
N ALA A 522 22.79 40.96 12.12
CA ALA A 522 23.78 40.81 11.05
C ALA A 522 25.21 40.75 11.59
N ALA A 523 25.99 39.79 11.08
CA ALA A 523 27.47 39.79 11.18
C ALA A 523 28.04 40.05 9.74
N PRO A 524 29.25 40.65 9.60
CA PRO A 524 29.70 41.28 8.36
C PRO A 524 30.19 40.28 7.31
N ARG A 525 29.95 40.64 6.04
CA ARG A 525 30.38 39.91 4.85
C ARG A 525 31.90 39.81 4.72
N PRO A 526 32.45 38.64 4.35
CA PRO A 526 33.84 38.54 3.88
C PRO A 526 33.93 38.98 2.41
N ALA A 527 35.08 39.54 2.05
CA ALA A 527 35.42 40.11 0.74
C ALA A 527 35.46 39.08 -0.42
N PRO A 528 35.24 39.47 -1.66
CA PRO A 528 35.20 38.56 -2.81
C PRO A 528 36.60 38.04 -3.19
N ARG A 529 36.68 36.74 -3.51
CA ARG A 529 37.86 36.10 -4.09
C ARG A 529 38.04 36.49 -5.57
N PRO A 530 39.28 36.62 -6.05
CA PRO A 530 39.56 36.96 -7.44
C PRO A 530 39.22 35.79 -8.39
N ALA A 531 38.84 36.16 -9.60
CA ALA A 531 38.49 35.25 -10.70
C ALA A 531 39.72 34.47 -11.21
N PRO A 532 39.56 33.22 -11.65
CA PRO A 532 40.62 32.47 -12.32
C PRO A 532 40.82 32.97 -13.75
N ALA A 533 42.10 32.92 -14.20
CA ALA A 533 42.58 33.30 -15.50
C ALA A 533 42.05 32.41 -16.63
N PRO A 534 42.02 32.89 -17.89
CA PRO A 534 41.49 32.11 -19.01
C PRO A 534 42.44 30.97 -19.40
N GLU A 535 41.90 29.79 -19.59
CA GLU A 535 42.59 28.63 -20.15
C GLU A 535 42.53 28.67 -21.68
N ASP A 536 43.64 28.22 -22.26
CA ASP A 536 44.03 28.29 -23.66
C ASP A 536 43.08 27.50 -24.60
N ASP A 537 42.98 28.06 -25.80
CA ASP A 537 42.37 27.47 -27.00
C ASP A 537 42.93 26.09 -27.33
N TYR A 538 42.07 25.06 -27.27
CA TYR A 538 42.26 23.81 -28.00
C TYR A 538 41.33 23.79 -29.21
N GLU A 539 41.93 23.87 -30.40
CA GLU A 539 41.29 23.71 -31.71
C GLU A 539 40.50 22.42 -31.81
N ARG A 540 39.22 22.50 -32.12
CA ARG A 540 38.39 21.38 -32.56
C ARG A 540 38.73 21.00 -34.00
N PRO A 541 38.92 19.70 -34.31
CA PRO A 541 39.00 19.24 -35.69
C PRO A 541 37.66 19.42 -36.42
N PRO A 542 37.66 19.66 -37.76
CA PRO A 542 36.45 19.92 -38.51
C PRO A 542 35.56 18.68 -38.65
N LEU A 543 34.24 18.91 -38.60
CA LEU A 543 33.20 17.92 -38.87
C LEU A 543 33.25 17.45 -40.33
N PRO A 544 32.97 16.18 -40.64
CA PRO A 544 32.85 15.71 -42.03
C PRO A 544 31.60 16.29 -42.70
N GLU A 545 31.75 16.67 -43.99
CA GLU A 545 30.69 17.17 -44.87
C GLU A 545 29.54 16.16 -45.01
N GLU A 546 28.33 16.70 -45.05
CA GLU A 546 27.07 15.98 -45.30
C GLU A 546 27.09 15.33 -46.69
N ALA A 547 26.73 14.03 -46.75
CA ALA A 547 26.51 13.34 -48.00
C ALA A 547 25.14 13.71 -48.61
N PRO A 548 25.00 13.73 -49.95
CA PRO A 548 23.77 14.13 -50.62
C PRO A 548 22.65 13.12 -50.44
N PRO A 549 21.36 13.53 -50.51
CA PRO A 549 20.23 12.64 -50.27
C PRO A 549 20.04 11.64 -51.40
N ALA A 550 19.76 10.36 -51.01
CA ALA A 550 19.40 9.30 -51.93
C ALA A 550 17.97 9.48 -52.48
N PRO A 551 17.69 9.01 -53.70
CA PRO A 551 16.38 9.19 -54.34
C PRO A 551 15.31 8.32 -53.70
N ALA A 552 14.10 8.87 -53.60
CA ALA A 552 12.89 8.21 -53.10
C ALA A 552 12.41 7.15 -54.09
N ASP A 553 12.42 5.88 -53.67
CA ASP A 553 11.62 4.82 -54.24
C ASP A 553 10.72 4.25 -53.16
N THR A 554 9.46 4.66 -53.18
CA THR A 554 8.38 4.04 -52.42
C THR A 554 7.68 3.00 -53.29
N PRO A 555 7.61 1.73 -52.88
CA PRO A 555 6.70 0.77 -53.47
C PRO A 555 5.25 1.00 -52.97
N PRO A 556 4.24 0.76 -53.80
CA PRO A 556 2.85 0.96 -53.44
C PRO A 556 2.36 -0.10 -52.44
N TRP A 557 1.61 0.33 -51.43
CA TRP A 557 0.90 -0.52 -50.49
C TRP A 557 -0.23 -1.25 -51.20
N GLU A 558 -0.15 -2.57 -51.31
CA GLU A 558 -1.31 -3.42 -51.57
C GLU A 558 -2.10 -3.63 -50.29
N GLU A 559 -3.38 -3.27 -50.30
CA GLU A 559 -4.32 -3.58 -49.25
C GLU A 559 -4.51 -5.11 -49.15
N PRO A 560 -4.47 -5.71 -47.94
CA PRO A 560 -4.81 -7.12 -47.79
C PRO A 560 -6.34 -7.33 -47.99
N PRO A 561 -6.77 -8.46 -48.60
CA PRO A 561 -8.16 -8.73 -48.90
C PRO A 561 -8.98 -8.92 -47.62
N ALA A 562 -10.19 -8.38 -47.60
CA ALA A 562 -11.18 -8.54 -46.55
C ALA A 562 -11.63 -10.02 -46.46
N ALA A 563 -11.11 -10.74 -45.47
CA ALA A 563 -11.58 -12.07 -45.10
C ALA A 563 -11.74 -12.16 -43.57
N GLY A 564 -12.94 -12.28 -43.09
CA GLY A 564 -13.16 -12.60 -41.69
C GLY A 564 -14.49 -12.23 -41.04
N ARG A 565 -15.57 -12.07 -41.81
CA ARG A 565 -16.93 -11.98 -41.21
C ARG A 565 -17.67 -13.29 -41.05
N ASP A 566 -17.31 -14.34 -41.80
CA ASP A 566 -18.07 -15.60 -41.80
C ASP A 566 -17.82 -16.54 -40.62
N LYS A 567 -16.68 -16.41 -39.92
CA LYS A 567 -16.38 -17.30 -38.79
C LYS A 567 -17.10 -16.94 -37.48
N LEU A 568 -17.54 -15.72 -37.31
CA LEU A 568 -18.29 -15.30 -36.12
C LEU A 568 -19.77 -15.72 -36.20
N ASP A 569 -20.36 -15.77 -37.39
CA ASP A 569 -21.72 -16.23 -37.60
C ASP A 569 -21.85 -17.75 -37.49
N GLU A 570 -20.84 -18.53 -37.88
CA GLU A 570 -20.78 -19.98 -37.65
C GLU A 570 -20.69 -20.36 -36.17
N LEU A 571 -19.93 -19.60 -35.37
CA LEU A 571 -19.82 -19.80 -33.91
C LEU A 571 -21.13 -19.43 -33.19
N ALA A 572 -21.88 -18.45 -33.68
CA ALA A 572 -23.17 -18.05 -33.12
C ALA A 572 -24.27 -19.08 -33.42
N GLN A 573 -24.21 -19.77 -34.55
CA GLN A 573 -25.15 -20.85 -34.89
C GLN A 573 -24.88 -22.15 -34.13
N ASN A 574 -23.61 -22.50 -33.89
CA ASN A 574 -23.26 -23.69 -33.11
C ASN A 574 -23.53 -23.53 -31.60
N GLY A 575 -23.58 -22.30 -31.07
CA GLY A 575 -23.93 -22.03 -29.65
C GLY A 575 -25.39 -22.29 -29.32
N ARG A 576 -26.32 -22.29 -30.31
CA ARG A 576 -27.75 -22.53 -30.10
C ARG A 576 -28.17 -24.01 -30.08
N GLN A 577 -27.26 -24.94 -30.34
CA GLN A 577 -27.54 -26.38 -30.32
C GLN A 577 -27.14 -27.08 -29.01
N LEU A 578 -26.62 -26.37 -27.98
CA LEU A 578 -26.15 -26.95 -26.71
C LEU A 578 -27.14 -26.87 -25.54
N ASP A 579 -28.37 -26.40 -25.76
CA ASP A 579 -29.39 -26.25 -24.70
C ASP A 579 -30.14 -27.54 -24.31
N ASN A 580 -29.70 -28.72 -24.71
CA ASN A 580 -30.35 -29.99 -24.42
C ASN A 580 -29.43 -31.06 -23.80
N PHE A 581 -28.65 -30.72 -22.79
CA PHE A 581 -28.02 -31.72 -21.92
C PHE A 581 -28.61 -31.65 -20.50
N GLN A 582 -29.57 -32.54 -20.23
CA GLN A 582 -29.99 -32.85 -18.87
C GLN A 582 -28.92 -33.72 -18.19
N ILE A 583 -28.43 -33.27 -17.05
CA ILE A 583 -27.57 -34.04 -16.17
C ILE A 583 -28.44 -35.05 -15.42
N LYS A 584 -28.09 -36.32 -15.57
CA LYS A 584 -28.57 -37.41 -14.71
C LYS A 584 -27.59 -37.61 -13.57
#